data_4577a7cf47983004ad3d66ebb23c4ecd
#
_entry.id   4577a7cf47983004ad3d66ebb23c4ecd
#
_cell.length_a   1.000
_cell.length_b   1.000
_cell.length_c   1.000
_cell.angle_alpha   90.00
_cell.angle_beta   90.00
_cell.angle_gamma   90.00
#
_symmetry.space_group_name_H-M   'P 1'
#
loop_
_entity.id
_entity.type
_entity.pdbx_description
1 polymer ?
#
loop_
_entity_poly.entity_id
_entity_poly.type
_entity_poly.pdbx_seq_one_letter_code
_entity_poly.pdbx_strand_id
1 'polypeptide(L)'
;METVLVSRAVEQHDLDSVPNRTRLEFTHAGTRLVLNLDLFNFGCDLREEERHYRHLSPPFCRLFHFAGAVSPGAEIIIGGAVHRLDTAGIYLLNAEHSFDVRYFAGSKLCYAHLRLADHTRSSVFHDAPGLLRIEQPVISAYLEHAWETGMPLAIQSAAAATMSEFVAPHLERLRERSELFSRFAPVLAAIDRTPPARLRVSELADVMQMTPFALSKSFRRKIGMPLKEYLNTIYLDRARELLTCSGGTVEDVAVLLGHSDVHYFYHAFRRLTGLSPGEYRAGRMNFGTKTDECPEIARI
;
A
#
# COMPACT_ATOMS: atom_id res chain seq x y z
N MET A 1 -20.81 -29.82 25.50
CA MET A 1 -20.22 -28.49 25.76
C MET A 1 -20.09 -27.80 24.42
N GLU A 2 -21.11 -27.04 24.07
CA GLU A 2 -21.12 -26.25 22.83
C GLU A 2 -20.22 -25.03 23.03
N THR A 3 -19.16 -24.95 22.25
CA THR A 3 -18.33 -23.77 22.20
C THR A 3 -19.05 -22.74 21.33
N VAL A 4 -19.71 -21.80 21.99
CA VAL A 4 -20.28 -20.62 21.31
C VAL A 4 -19.11 -19.78 20.76
N LEU A 5 -18.86 -19.90 19.46
CA LEU A 5 -18.01 -19.00 18.72
C LEU A 5 -18.73 -17.65 18.61
N VAL A 6 -18.42 -16.75 19.53
CA VAL A 6 -18.81 -15.36 19.42
C VAL A 6 -18.01 -14.78 18.24
N SER A 7 -18.69 -14.60 17.10
CA SER A 7 -18.17 -13.78 16.02
C SER A 7 -18.12 -12.32 16.49
N ARG A 8 -17.05 -11.94 17.17
CA ARG A 8 -16.71 -10.53 17.29
C ARG A 8 -16.22 -10.10 15.92
N ALA A 9 -17.07 -9.38 15.21
CA ALA A 9 -16.58 -8.40 14.26
C ALA A 9 -15.57 -7.56 15.07
N VAL A 10 -14.30 -7.63 14.72
CA VAL A 10 -13.31 -6.72 15.30
C VAL A 10 -13.76 -5.36 14.82
N GLU A 11 -14.35 -4.58 15.73
CA GLU A 11 -14.68 -3.19 15.46
C GLU A 11 -13.43 -2.54 14.88
N GLN A 12 -13.62 -1.82 13.82
CA GLN A 12 -12.59 -1.06 13.13
C GLN A 12 -12.01 -0.11 14.18
N HIS A 13 -10.92 -0.55 14.83
CA HIS A 13 -10.22 0.30 15.79
C HIS A 13 -9.61 1.45 15.00
N ASP A 14 -10.05 2.65 15.33
CA ASP A 14 -9.43 3.90 14.92
C ASP A 14 -7.94 3.83 15.26
N LEU A 15 -7.11 3.64 14.23
CA LEU A 15 -5.66 3.60 14.33
C LEU A 15 -5.07 5.01 14.45
N ASP A 16 -5.88 6.01 14.79
CA ASP A 16 -5.47 7.42 14.87
C ASP A 16 -4.47 7.73 16.00
N SER A 17 -4.18 6.77 16.88
CA SER A 17 -3.34 7.02 18.06
C SER A 17 -1.99 6.27 18.11
N VAL A 18 -1.72 5.36 17.17
CA VAL A 18 -0.44 4.63 17.14
C VAL A 18 0.24 4.88 15.80
N PRO A 19 1.51 5.31 15.77
CA PRO A 19 2.25 5.40 14.52
C PRO A 19 2.41 3.98 13.96
N ASN A 20 1.55 3.60 13.00
CA ASN A 20 1.55 2.30 12.34
C ASN A 20 2.73 2.13 11.38
N ARG A 21 3.77 2.93 11.58
CA ARG A 21 4.98 2.90 10.77
C ARG A 21 6.08 2.17 11.51
N THR A 22 6.55 1.07 10.93
CA THR A 22 7.77 0.37 11.34
C THR A 22 8.88 0.74 10.37
N ARG A 23 9.96 1.30 10.90
CA ARG A 23 11.18 1.55 10.14
C ARG A 23 12.13 0.39 10.35
N LEU A 24 12.50 -0.27 9.26
CA LEU A 24 13.44 -1.38 9.23
C LEU A 24 14.75 -0.89 8.60
N GLU A 25 15.84 -1.06 9.32
CA GLU A 25 17.18 -0.73 8.83
C GLU A 25 18.05 -1.98 8.91
N PHE A 26 18.71 -2.31 7.81
CA PHE A 26 19.63 -3.44 7.74
C PHE A 26 20.69 -3.22 6.68
N THR A 27 21.73 -4.04 6.69
CA THR A 27 22.81 -3.99 5.69
C THR A 27 22.72 -5.23 4.80
N HIS A 28 22.68 -5.01 3.49
CA HIS A 28 22.75 -6.07 2.49
C HIS A 28 23.92 -5.79 1.53
N ALA A 29 24.83 -6.76 1.39
CA ALA A 29 26.04 -6.65 0.54
C ALA A 29 26.82 -5.31 0.74
N GLY A 30 26.96 -4.87 2.00
CA GLY A 30 27.66 -3.63 2.36
C GLY A 30 26.85 -2.33 2.20
N THR A 31 25.66 -2.39 1.66
CA THR A 31 24.76 -1.22 1.47
C THR A 31 23.72 -1.18 2.59
N ARG A 32 23.58 -0.03 3.26
CA ARG A 32 22.52 0.21 4.23
C ARG A 32 21.19 0.40 3.51
N LEU A 33 20.23 -0.43 3.82
CA LEU A 33 18.86 -0.38 3.32
C LEU A 33 17.92 0.11 4.44
N VAL A 34 17.01 0.97 4.06
CA VAL A 34 15.97 1.49 4.94
C VAL A 34 14.63 1.24 4.29
N LEU A 35 13.77 0.48 4.97
CA LEU A 35 12.40 0.22 4.55
C LEU A 35 11.44 0.78 5.57
N ASN A 36 10.34 1.33 5.10
CA ASN A 36 9.24 1.80 5.93
C ASN A 36 8.01 0.93 5.64
N LEU A 37 7.55 0.19 6.64
CA LEU A 37 6.32 -0.56 6.61
C LEU A 37 5.22 0.26 7.30
N ASP A 38 4.23 0.68 6.54
CA ASP A 38 3.03 1.31 7.06
C ASP A 38 1.89 0.29 7.01
N LEU A 39 1.26 0.00 8.16
CA LEU A 39 0.09 -0.85 8.28
C LEU A 39 -1.16 0.03 8.46
N PHE A 40 -2.07 0.03 7.50
CA PHE A 40 -3.26 0.90 7.48
C PHE A 40 -4.50 0.24 8.05
N ASN A 41 -4.65 -1.05 7.80
CA ASN A 41 -5.81 -1.81 8.25
C ASN A 41 -5.46 -3.30 8.25
N PHE A 42 -6.11 -4.04 9.14
CA PHE A 42 -6.04 -5.49 9.21
C PHE A 42 -7.35 -6.05 9.74
N GLY A 43 -7.62 -7.30 9.45
CA GLY A 43 -8.80 -7.98 9.95
C GLY A 43 -8.78 -9.47 9.65
N CYS A 44 -9.67 -10.18 10.32
CA CYS A 44 -10.03 -11.55 9.97
C CYS A 44 -11.54 -11.61 9.83
N ASP A 45 -12.01 -12.08 8.69
CA ASP A 45 -13.42 -12.05 8.33
C ASP A 45 -13.85 -13.42 7.79
N LEU A 46 -15.02 -13.88 8.23
CA LEU A 46 -15.67 -15.06 7.69
C LEU A 46 -16.68 -14.60 6.63
N ARG A 47 -16.47 -15.00 5.39
CA ARG A 47 -17.39 -14.73 4.30
C ARG A 47 -18.52 -15.76 4.30
N GLU A 48 -19.63 -15.42 4.91
CA GLU A 48 -20.81 -16.31 4.96
C GLU A 48 -21.41 -16.51 3.57
N GLU A 49 -21.33 -15.50 2.71
CA GLU A 49 -21.83 -15.49 1.34
C GLU A 49 -20.72 -15.18 0.33
N GLU A 50 -20.94 -15.60 -0.91
CA GLU A 50 -20.08 -15.22 -2.02
C GLU A 50 -20.16 -13.71 -2.26
N ARG A 51 -19.00 -13.07 -2.49
CA ARG A 51 -18.92 -11.61 -2.72
C ARG A 51 -17.92 -11.28 -3.82
N HIS A 52 -18.29 -10.30 -4.62
CA HIS A 52 -17.49 -9.75 -5.70
C HIS A 52 -17.13 -8.30 -5.40
N TYR A 53 -15.87 -7.93 -5.62
CA TYR A 53 -15.40 -6.56 -5.47
C TYR A 53 -14.47 -6.20 -6.62
N ARG A 54 -14.58 -4.95 -7.07
CA ARG A 54 -13.62 -4.33 -7.98
C ARG A 54 -12.75 -3.35 -7.21
N HIS A 55 -11.46 -3.43 -7.42
CA HIS A 55 -10.47 -2.59 -6.76
C HIS A 55 -9.65 -1.81 -7.79
N LEU A 56 -9.77 -0.48 -7.77
CA LEU A 56 -9.03 0.41 -8.65
C LEU A 56 -7.73 0.85 -7.96
N SER A 57 -6.57 0.40 -8.47
CA SER A 57 -5.21 0.81 -8.06
C SER A 57 -5.12 1.40 -6.64
N PRO A 58 -5.19 0.59 -5.58
CA PRO A 58 -5.16 1.09 -4.21
C PRO A 58 -3.79 1.73 -3.90
N PRO A 59 -3.70 2.68 -2.95
CA PRO A 59 -2.44 3.29 -2.55
C PRO A 59 -1.59 2.39 -1.66
N PHE A 60 -2.02 1.15 -1.45
CA PHE A 60 -1.38 0.17 -0.58
C PHE A 60 -1.49 -1.24 -1.18
N CYS A 61 -0.54 -2.09 -0.82
CA CYS A 61 -0.60 -3.51 -1.10
C CYS A 61 -1.63 -4.18 -0.19
N ARG A 62 -2.19 -5.30 -0.65
CA ARG A 62 -3.08 -6.13 0.14
C ARG A 62 -2.46 -7.49 0.39
N LEU A 63 -2.25 -7.77 1.66
CA LEU A 63 -1.86 -9.08 2.13
C LEU A 63 -3.13 -9.89 2.38
N PHE A 64 -3.19 -11.11 1.84
CA PHE A 64 -4.27 -12.06 2.08
C PHE A 64 -3.73 -13.41 2.50
N HIS A 65 -4.40 -14.01 3.47
CA HIS A 65 -4.23 -15.41 3.84
C HIS A 65 -5.59 -16.00 4.22
N PHE A 66 -5.89 -17.18 3.69
CA PHE A 66 -7.13 -17.90 4.01
C PHE A 66 -6.85 -18.89 5.12
N ALA A 67 -7.35 -18.58 6.33
CA ALA A 67 -7.11 -19.38 7.52
C ALA A 67 -7.98 -20.65 7.57
N GLY A 68 -7.41 -21.70 8.16
CA GLY A 68 -8.10 -22.97 8.39
C GLY A 68 -7.96 -23.97 7.24
N ALA A 69 -7.95 -25.25 7.58
CA ALA A 69 -7.62 -26.37 6.69
C ALA A 69 -8.58 -26.55 5.51
N VAL A 70 -9.78 -25.96 5.53
CA VAL A 70 -10.85 -26.18 4.55
C VAL A 70 -11.49 -24.84 4.11
N SER A 71 -10.70 -23.79 3.96
CA SER A 71 -11.25 -22.54 3.40
C SER A 71 -11.40 -22.65 1.88
N PRO A 72 -12.57 -22.31 1.30
CA PRO A 72 -12.74 -22.32 -0.16
C PRO A 72 -11.85 -21.32 -0.89
N GLY A 73 -11.38 -20.27 -0.19
CA GLY A 73 -10.49 -19.26 -0.75
C GLY A 73 -11.19 -18.19 -1.57
N ALA A 74 -10.51 -17.73 -2.63
CA ALA A 74 -11.01 -16.71 -3.55
C ALA A 74 -10.44 -16.88 -4.94
N GLU A 75 -11.01 -16.14 -5.90
CA GLU A 75 -10.43 -15.90 -7.22
C GLU A 75 -10.13 -14.42 -7.37
N ILE A 76 -8.97 -14.11 -7.97
CA ILE A 76 -8.59 -12.74 -8.31
C ILE A 76 -8.35 -12.66 -9.81
N ILE A 77 -8.85 -11.58 -10.41
CA ILE A 77 -8.66 -11.29 -11.84
C ILE A 77 -7.80 -10.04 -11.95
N ILE A 78 -6.61 -10.20 -12.56
CA ILE A 78 -5.68 -9.12 -12.82
C ILE A 78 -5.35 -9.12 -14.31
N GLY A 79 -5.61 -8.00 -15.00
CA GLY A 79 -5.33 -7.92 -16.44
C GLY A 79 -6.03 -8.98 -17.27
N GLY A 80 -7.17 -9.52 -16.82
CA GLY A 80 -7.91 -10.61 -17.48
C GLY A 80 -7.45 -12.02 -17.12
N ALA A 81 -6.35 -12.19 -16.40
CA ALA A 81 -5.89 -13.50 -15.89
C ALA A 81 -6.56 -13.82 -14.55
N VAL A 82 -7.09 -15.03 -14.43
CA VAL A 82 -7.73 -15.55 -13.22
C VAL A 82 -6.71 -16.31 -12.37
N HIS A 83 -6.57 -15.89 -11.10
CA HIS A 83 -5.70 -16.52 -10.11
C HIS A 83 -6.53 -17.05 -8.95
N ARG A 84 -6.39 -18.35 -8.67
CA ARG A 84 -7.03 -18.96 -7.51
C ARG A 84 -6.17 -18.76 -6.27
N LEU A 85 -6.80 -18.28 -5.20
CA LEU A 85 -6.19 -18.15 -3.87
C LEU A 85 -6.72 -19.28 -2.98
N ASP A 86 -5.83 -20.06 -2.44
CA ASP A 86 -6.11 -21.20 -1.56
C ASP A 86 -5.47 -21.01 -0.17
N THR A 87 -5.68 -21.96 0.72
CA THR A 87 -5.17 -21.91 2.10
C THR A 87 -3.68 -22.17 2.23
N ALA A 88 -3.04 -22.71 1.20
CA ALA A 88 -1.60 -23.03 1.23
C ALA A 88 -0.73 -21.78 1.04
N GLY A 89 -1.32 -20.69 0.50
CA GLY A 89 -0.59 -19.51 0.12
C GLY A 89 -0.84 -18.31 1.03
N ILE A 90 0.18 -17.48 1.14
CA ILE A 90 0.07 -16.08 1.56
C ILE A 90 0.26 -15.24 0.31
N TYR A 91 -0.66 -14.32 0.07
CA TYR A 91 -0.75 -13.57 -1.17
C TYR A 91 -0.56 -12.09 -0.93
N LEU A 92 0.22 -11.45 -1.78
CA LEU A 92 0.39 -9.99 -1.77
C LEU A 92 -0.05 -9.44 -3.12
N LEU A 93 -1.09 -8.62 -3.10
CA LEU A 93 -1.53 -7.85 -4.26
C LEU A 93 -0.82 -6.52 -4.28
N ASN A 94 -0.12 -6.25 -5.37
CA ASN A 94 0.63 -5.02 -5.55
C ASN A 94 -0.33 -3.83 -5.73
N ALA A 95 0.01 -2.71 -5.08
CA ALA A 95 -0.75 -1.47 -5.08
C ALA A 95 -0.96 -0.85 -6.48
N GLU A 96 -0.09 -1.16 -7.44
CA GLU A 96 -0.09 -0.53 -8.76
C GLU A 96 -1.13 -1.12 -9.73
N HIS A 97 -1.77 -2.22 -9.34
CA HIS A 97 -2.70 -2.94 -10.20
C HIS A 97 -4.15 -2.82 -9.72
N SER A 98 -5.04 -2.62 -10.68
CA SER A 98 -6.47 -2.82 -10.46
C SER A 98 -6.78 -4.30 -10.57
N PHE A 99 -7.73 -4.79 -9.78
CA PHE A 99 -8.15 -6.19 -9.80
C PHE A 99 -9.61 -6.34 -9.39
N ASP A 100 -10.21 -7.43 -9.86
CA ASP A 100 -11.49 -7.91 -9.36
C ASP A 100 -11.25 -9.12 -8.46
N VAL A 101 -12.03 -9.25 -7.38
CA VAL A 101 -11.94 -10.40 -6.46
C VAL A 101 -13.31 -11.02 -6.23
N ARG A 102 -13.36 -12.34 -6.23
CA ARG A 102 -14.51 -13.16 -5.88
C ARG A 102 -14.16 -14.02 -4.69
N TYR A 103 -14.73 -13.70 -3.53
CA TYR A 103 -14.62 -14.51 -2.31
C TYR A 103 -15.69 -15.58 -2.32
N PHE A 104 -15.32 -16.82 -2.03
CA PHE A 104 -16.27 -17.91 -1.90
C PHE A 104 -16.89 -17.95 -0.51
N ALA A 105 -18.18 -18.38 -0.45
CA ALA A 105 -18.86 -18.59 0.82
C ALA A 105 -18.10 -19.60 1.69
N GLY A 106 -18.03 -19.35 2.99
CA GLY A 106 -17.26 -20.15 3.96
C GLY A 106 -15.76 -19.80 4.04
N SER A 107 -15.27 -18.84 3.27
CA SER A 107 -13.86 -18.42 3.32
C SER A 107 -13.59 -17.62 4.60
N LYS A 108 -12.63 -18.08 5.41
CA LYS A 108 -12.06 -17.32 6.53
C LYS A 108 -10.82 -16.58 6.03
N LEU A 109 -10.92 -15.28 5.89
CA LEU A 109 -9.90 -14.40 5.32
C LEU A 109 -9.23 -13.58 6.42
N CYS A 110 -7.92 -13.75 6.59
CA CYS A 110 -7.06 -12.80 7.27
C CYS A 110 -6.45 -11.84 6.25
N TYR A 111 -6.54 -10.54 6.49
CA TYR A 111 -6.04 -9.54 5.54
C TYR A 111 -5.34 -8.39 6.25
N ALA A 112 -4.43 -7.75 5.52
CA ALA A 112 -3.85 -6.48 5.91
C ALA A 112 -3.69 -5.56 4.69
N HIS A 113 -3.96 -4.27 4.90
CA HIS A 113 -3.63 -3.22 3.96
C HIS A 113 -2.34 -2.54 4.43
N LEU A 114 -1.31 -2.59 3.63
CA LEU A 114 0.02 -2.14 4.00
C LEU A 114 0.76 -1.49 2.83
N ARG A 115 1.73 -0.66 3.14
CA ARG A 115 2.68 -0.13 2.18
C ARG A 115 4.09 -0.43 2.66
N LEU A 116 4.91 -0.95 1.78
CA LEU A 116 6.33 -1.10 2.01
C LEU A 116 7.09 -0.25 0.99
N ALA A 117 7.77 0.77 1.48
CA ALA A 117 8.54 1.68 0.67
C ALA A 117 9.99 1.77 1.18
N ASP A 118 10.93 1.97 0.28
CA ASP A 118 12.30 2.25 0.65
C ASP A 118 12.51 3.74 1.03
N HIS A 119 13.75 4.10 1.30
CA HIS A 119 14.13 5.48 1.64
C HIS A 119 13.88 6.48 0.51
N THR A 120 13.67 6.01 -0.73
CA THR A 120 13.28 6.85 -1.87
C THR A 120 11.78 7.08 -1.96
N ARG A 121 11.00 6.57 -0.99
CA ARG A 121 9.53 6.53 -0.97
C ARG A 121 8.90 5.74 -2.12
N SER A 122 9.68 5.03 -2.90
CA SER A 122 9.18 4.14 -3.93
C SER A 122 8.72 2.83 -3.31
N SER A 123 7.64 2.25 -3.84
CA SER A 123 7.22 0.90 -3.47
C SER A 123 8.37 -0.08 -3.68
N VAL A 124 8.56 -0.96 -2.71
CA VAL A 124 9.49 -2.09 -2.86
C VAL A 124 9.08 -2.99 -4.01
N PHE A 125 7.79 -3.04 -4.30
CA PHE A 125 7.19 -3.90 -5.32
C PHE A 125 6.91 -3.17 -6.64
N HIS A 126 7.46 -1.96 -6.82
CA HIS A 126 7.43 -1.30 -8.12
C HIS A 126 8.02 -2.22 -9.19
N ASP A 127 7.36 -2.39 -10.32
CA ASP A 127 7.68 -3.36 -11.38
C ASP A 127 7.55 -4.86 -11.00
N ALA A 128 7.04 -5.18 -9.80
CA ALA A 128 6.72 -6.56 -9.47
C ALA A 128 5.38 -6.99 -10.09
N PRO A 129 5.14 -8.31 -10.27
CA PRO A 129 3.84 -8.82 -10.69
C PRO A 129 2.69 -8.30 -9.82
N GLY A 130 1.49 -8.20 -10.40
CA GLY A 130 0.29 -7.76 -9.67
C GLY A 130 -0.07 -8.64 -8.48
N LEU A 131 0.25 -9.94 -8.56
CA LEU A 131 0.08 -10.92 -7.49
C LEU A 131 1.40 -11.63 -7.20
N LEU A 132 1.82 -11.60 -5.93
CA LEU A 132 2.93 -12.37 -5.39
C LEU A 132 2.37 -13.44 -4.44
N ARG A 133 3.03 -14.60 -4.37
CA ARG A 133 2.63 -15.74 -3.52
C ARG A 133 3.85 -16.33 -2.84
N ILE A 134 3.70 -16.64 -1.57
CA ILE A 134 4.66 -17.45 -0.81
C ILE A 134 3.93 -18.60 -0.11
N GLU A 135 4.63 -19.70 0.14
CA GLU A 135 4.17 -20.82 0.95
C GLU A 135 5.13 -20.99 2.13
N GLN A 136 4.71 -20.52 3.29
CA GLN A 136 5.51 -20.53 4.51
C GLN A 136 4.61 -20.94 5.70
N PRO A 137 4.49 -22.24 6.02
CA PRO A 137 3.57 -22.73 7.05
C PRO A 137 3.77 -22.06 8.40
N VAL A 138 5.02 -21.75 8.78
CA VAL A 138 5.33 -21.08 10.05
C VAL A 138 4.78 -19.66 10.06
N ILE A 139 4.94 -18.93 8.95
CA ILE A 139 4.41 -17.57 8.81
C ILE A 139 2.88 -17.60 8.76
N SER A 140 2.27 -18.57 8.07
CA SER A 140 0.81 -18.74 8.04
C SER A 140 0.25 -18.93 9.45
N ALA A 141 0.82 -19.86 10.23
CA ALA A 141 0.40 -20.10 11.61
C ALA A 141 0.60 -18.86 12.50
N TYR A 142 1.68 -18.11 12.28
CA TYR A 142 1.93 -16.88 13.03
C TYR A 142 0.93 -15.77 12.67
N LEU A 143 0.60 -15.62 11.40
CA LEU A 143 -0.45 -14.70 10.95
C LEU A 143 -1.79 -15.07 11.59
N GLU A 144 -2.23 -16.33 11.51
CA GLU A 144 -3.49 -16.79 12.07
C GLU A 144 -3.55 -16.51 13.58
N HIS A 145 -2.50 -16.88 14.32
CA HIS A 145 -2.44 -16.61 15.75
C HIS A 145 -2.48 -15.11 16.09
N ALA A 146 -1.75 -14.28 15.36
CA ALA A 146 -1.73 -12.84 15.57
C ALA A 146 -3.12 -12.22 15.34
N TRP A 147 -3.84 -12.66 14.31
CA TRP A 147 -5.20 -12.19 14.02
C TRP A 147 -6.22 -12.70 15.03
N GLU A 148 -6.10 -13.93 15.49
CA GLU A 148 -6.98 -14.50 16.52
C GLU A 148 -6.83 -13.80 17.86
N THR A 149 -5.62 -13.45 18.25
CA THR A 149 -5.36 -12.70 19.50
C THR A 149 -5.78 -11.24 19.41
N GLY A 150 -5.81 -10.66 18.22
CA GLY A 150 -6.14 -9.24 18.00
C GLY A 150 -5.15 -8.26 18.62
N MET A 151 -3.99 -8.74 19.08
CA MET A 151 -2.96 -7.92 19.71
C MET A 151 -2.22 -7.07 18.65
N PRO A 152 -2.29 -5.74 18.70
CA PRO A 152 -1.72 -4.87 17.65
C PRO A 152 -0.23 -5.14 17.39
N LEU A 153 0.56 -5.36 18.44
CA LEU A 153 1.99 -5.65 18.31
C LEU A 153 2.25 -7.02 17.64
N ALA A 154 1.44 -8.03 17.95
CA ALA A 154 1.54 -9.35 17.31
C ALA A 154 1.21 -9.26 15.81
N ILE A 155 0.16 -8.53 15.47
CA ILE A 155 -0.26 -8.30 14.07
C ILE A 155 0.83 -7.54 13.31
N GLN A 156 1.38 -6.48 13.90
CA GLN A 156 2.46 -5.71 13.29
C GLN A 156 3.72 -6.57 13.06
N SER A 157 4.07 -7.41 14.02
CA SER A 157 5.21 -8.32 13.94
C SER A 157 4.98 -9.41 12.89
N ALA A 158 3.78 -9.97 12.81
CA ALA A 158 3.42 -10.98 11.81
C ALA A 158 3.42 -10.38 10.40
N ALA A 159 2.88 -9.17 10.23
CA ALA A 159 2.94 -8.44 8.96
C ALA A 159 4.39 -8.17 8.54
N ALA A 160 5.25 -7.71 9.46
CA ALA A 160 6.66 -7.46 9.18
C ALA A 160 7.41 -8.75 8.80
N ALA A 161 7.20 -9.85 9.53
CA ALA A 161 7.77 -11.15 9.20
C ALA A 161 7.33 -11.64 7.81
N THR A 162 6.05 -11.52 7.50
CA THR A 162 5.51 -11.88 6.18
C THR A 162 6.12 -11.03 5.07
N MET A 163 6.21 -9.72 5.30
CA MET A 163 6.80 -8.81 4.32
C MET A 163 8.28 -9.09 4.08
N SER A 164 9.04 -9.58 5.07
CA SER A 164 10.44 -9.95 4.88
C SER A 164 10.61 -11.08 3.85
N GLU A 165 9.71 -12.05 3.82
CA GLU A 165 9.71 -13.13 2.82
C GLU A 165 9.45 -12.58 1.41
N PHE A 166 8.47 -11.67 1.26
CA PHE A 166 8.20 -11.04 -0.03
C PHE A 166 9.33 -10.12 -0.50
N VAL A 167 10.07 -9.50 0.41
CA VAL A 167 11.19 -8.60 0.10
C VAL A 167 12.45 -9.36 -0.31
N ALA A 168 12.68 -10.54 0.26
CA ALA A 168 13.93 -11.28 0.07
C ALA A 168 14.36 -11.42 -1.41
N PRO A 169 13.46 -11.73 -2.37
CA PRO A 169 13.83 -11.81 -3.79
C PRO A 169 14.19 -10.45 -4.43
N HIS A 170 13.88 -9.34 -3.77
CA HIS A 170 14.07 -7.99 -4.29
C HIS A 170 15.26 -7.24 -3.67
N LEU A 171 16.00 -7.84 -2.73
CA LEU A 171 17.08 -7.18 -1.98
C LEU A 171 18.16 -6.60 -2.87
N GLU A 172 18.58 -7.31 -3.90
CA GLU A 172 19.62 -6.82 -4.81
C GLU A 172 19.15 -5.58 -5.59
N ARG A 173 17.94 -5.59 -6.09
CA ARG A 173 17.33 -4.44 -6.76
C ARG A 173 17.19 -3.22 -5.81
N LEU A 174 16.83 -3.48 -4.55
CA LEU A 174 16.77 -2.42 -3.54
C LEU A 174 18.16 -1.84 -3.24
N ARG A 175 19.20 -2.67 -3.20
CA ARG A 175 20.57 -2.25 -3.04
C ARG A 175 21.00 -1.33 -4.19
N GLU A 176 20.84 -1.80 -5.42
CA GLU A 176 21.16 -1.01 -6.62
C GLU A 176 20.43 0.33 -6.63
N ARG A 177 19.14 0.33 -6.33
CA ARG A 177 18.34 1.56 -6.23
C ARG A 177 18.84 2.48 -5.12
N SER A 178 19.18 1.94 -3.95
CA SER A 178 19.76 2.71 -2.86
C SER A 178 21.07 3.39 -3.26
N GLU A 179 21.94 2.68 -3.96
CA GLU A 179 23.20 3.24 -4.47
C GLU A 179 22.97 4.33 -5.53
N LEU A 180 22.02 4.12 -6.45
CA LEU A 180 21.68 5.13 -7.45
C LEU A 180 21.20 6.44 -6.81
N PHE A 181 20.39 6.34 -5.76
CA PHE A 181 19.83 7.50 -5.05
C PHE A 181 20.79 8.10 -4.00
N SER A 182 21.86 7.42 -3.61
CA SER A 182 22.77 7.88 -2.56
C SER A 182 23.29 9.29 -2.79
N ARG A 183 23.60 9.64 -4.04
CA ARG A 183 24.01 10.99 -4.43
C ARG A 183 22.96 12.06 -4.18
N PHE A 184 21.68 11.69 -4.18
CA PHE A 184 20.55 12.59 -3.98
C PHE A 184 20.02 12.55 -2.54
N ALA A 185 20.76 11.95 -1.59
CA ALA A 185 20.34 11.88 -0.18
C ALA A 185 19.92 13.24 0.41
N PRO A 186 20.62 14.37 0.14
CA PRO A 186 20.16 15.68 0.60
C PRO A 186 18.82 16.11 0.00
N VAL A 187 18.56 15.78 -1.28
CA VAL A 187 17.27 16.03 -1.94
C VAL A 187 16.17 15.21 -1.29
N LEU A 188 16.40 13.91 -1.06
CA LEU A 188 15.43 13.03 -0.39
C LEU A 188 15.11 13.52 1.02
N ALA A 189 16.13 13.92 1.78
CA ALA A 189 15.93 14.50 3.12
C ALA A 189 15.14 15.83 3.10
N ALA A 190 15.29 16.65 2.06
CA ALA A 190 14.49 17.86 1.88
C ALA A 190 13.03 17.54 1.52
N ILE A 191 12.81 16.54 0.66
CA ILE A 191 11.48 16.03 0.31
C ILE A 191 10.74 15.51 1.56
N ASP A 192 11.43 14.79 2.44
CA ASP A 192 10.85 14.22 3.67
C ASP A 192 10.34 15.29 4.65
N ARG A 193 10.96 16.46 4.64
CA ARG A 193 10.62 17.57 5.57
C ARG A 193 9.62 18.56 4.99
N THR A 194 9.35 18.50 3.68
CA THR A 194 8.55 19.51 2.99
C THR A 194 7.20 18.90 2.55
N PRO A 195 6.06 19.57 2.86
CA PRO A 195 4.76 19.14 2.35
C PRO A 195 4.80 19.04 0.82
N PRO A 196 4.25 17.96 0.22
CA PRO A 196 4.43 17.67 -1.21
C PRO A 196 4.03 18.79 -2.16
N ALA A 197 2.95 19.53 -1.85
CA ALA A 197 2.50 20.65 -2.69
C ALA A 197 3.42 21.87 -2.63
N ARG A 198 4.29 21.96 -1.62
CA ARG A 198 5.26 23.06 -1.44
C ARG A 198 6.64 22.76 -2.02
N LEU A 199 6.87 21.54 -2.47
CA LEU A 199 8.15 21.17 -3.07
C LEU A 199 8.42 21.99 -4.34
N ARG A 200 9.61 22.61 -4.39
CA ARG A 200 10.09 23.38 -5.54
C ARG A 200 11.45 22.86 -5.99
N VAL A 201 11.59 22.62 -7.29
CA VAL A 201 12.86 22.14 -7.86
C VAL A 201 14.00 23.11 -7.59
N SER A 202 13.73 24.42 -7.52
CA SER A 202 14.73 25.44 -7.14
C SER A 202 15.30 25.19 -5.75
N GLU A 203 14.43 24.99 -4.74
CA GLU A 203 14.85 24.75 -3.36
C GLU A 203 15.63 23.42 -3.22
N LEU A 204 15.19 22.38 -3.94
CA LEU A 204 15.93 21.12 -4.00
C LEU A 204 17.29 21.26 -4.69
N ALA A 205 17.40 22.15 -5.66
CA ALA A 205 18.66 22.43 -6.34
C ALA A 205 19.62 23.21 -5.45
N ASP A 206 19.12 24.14 -4.64
CA ASP A 206 19.92 24.90 -3.67
C ASP A 206 20.55 23.97 -2.63
N VAL A 207 19.80 22.94 -2.15
CA VAL A 207 20.36 21.93 -1.21
C VAL A 207 21.54 21.17 -1.81
N MET A 208 21.58 21.01 -3.12
CA MET A 208 22.66 20.35 -3.86
C MET A 208 23.73 21.33 -4.38
N GLN A 209 23.57 22.63 -4.12
CA GLN A 209 24.41 23.69 -4.68
C GLN A 209 24.48 23.65 -6.22
N MET A 210 23.35 23.36 -6.84
CA MET A 210 23.20 23.22 -8.29
C MET A 210 22.14 24.18 -8.84
N THR A 211 22.19 24.42 -10.15
CA THR A 211 21.04 25.06 -10.81
C THR A 211 19.87 24.06 -10.96
N PRO A 212 18.60 24.50 -11.00
CA PRO A 212 17.45 23.63 -11.24
C PRO A 212 17.58 22.76 -12.50
N PHE A 213 18.16 23.31 -13.55
CA PHE A 213 18.44 22.59 -14.79
C PHE A 213 19.49 21.48 -14.58
N ALA A 214 20.60 21.79 -13.88
CA ALA A 214 21.67 20.82 -13.63
C ALA A 214 21.17 19.68 -12.74
N LEU A 215 20.41 19.98 -11.68
CA LEU A 215 19.77 18.96 -10.85
C LEU A 215 18.84 18.06 -11.67
N SER A 216 17.90 18.65 -12.42
CA SER A 216 16.92 17.89 -13.21
C SER A 216 17.60 16.99 -14.25
N LYS A 217 18.62 17.50 -14.93
CA LYS A 217 19.42 16.74 -15.91
C LYS A 217 20.20 15.60 -15.24
N SER A 218 20.83 15.86 -14.08
CA SER A 218 21.59 14.85 -13.33
C SER A 218 20.67 13.76 -12.80
N PHE A 219 19.51 14.14 -12.23
CA PHE A 219 18.53 13.20 -11.70
C PHE A 219 18.01 12.29 -12.81
N ARG A 220 17.51 12.85 -13.93
CA ARG A 220 17.02 12.06 -15.06
C ARG A 220 18.08 11.11 -15.61
N ARG A 221 19.33 11.55 -15.74
CA ARG A 221 20.42 10.70 -16.25
C ARG A 221 20.73 9.52 -15.32
N LYS A 222 20.66 9.72 -14.00
CA LYS A 222 21.01 8.70 -13.00
C LYS A 222 19.85 7.80 -12.64
N ILE A 223 18.66 8.36 -12.48
CA ILE A 223 17.46 7.63 -12.00
C ILE A 223 16.63 7.10 -13.17
N GLY A 224 16.81 7.64 -14.37
CA GLY A 224 16.06 7.25 -15.56
C GLY A 224 14.73 8.00 -15.73
N MET A 225 14.20 8.65 -14.69
CA MET A 225 12.95 9.40 -14.75
C MET A 225 13.16 10.90 -14.46
N PRO A 226 12.32 11.80 -15.03
CA PRO A 226 12.36 13.22 -14.72
C PRO A 226 12.09 13.50 -13.23
N LEU A 227 12.85 14.42 -12.61
CA LEU A 227 12.64 14.81 -11.21
C LEU A 227 11.20 15.25 -10.93
N LYS A 228 10.59 16.00 -11.83
CA LYS A 228 9.20 16.45 -11.68
C LYS A 228 8.20 15.30 -11.65
N GLU A 229 8.42 14.27 -12.43
CA GLU A 229 7.61 13.06 -12.44
C GLU A 229 7.74 12.31 -11.11
N TYR A 230 8.97 12.15 -10.62
CA TYR A 230 9.25 11.59 -9.30
C TYR A 230 8.53 12.36 -8.17
N LEU A 231 8.56 13.70 -8.19
CA LEU A 231 7.84 14.52 -7.21
C LEU A 231 6.32 14.37 -7.32
N ASN A 232 5.80 14.21 -8.54
CA ASN A 232 4.37 13.93 -8.76
C ASN A 232 3.96 12.57 -8.18
N THR A 233 4.80 11.55 -8.30
CA THR A 233 4.56 10.23 -7.70
C THR A 233 4.46 10.35 -6.17
N ILE A 234 5.42 11.03 -5.53
CA ILE A 234 5.40 11.29 -4.08
C ILE A 234 4.13 12.05 -3.66
N TYR A 235 3.77 13.08 -4.42
CA TYR A 235 2.57 13.86 -4.17
C TYR A 235 1.30 12.99 -4.23
N LEU A 236 1.17 12.19 -5.29
CA LEU A 236 0.02 11.31 -5.49
C LEU A 236 -0.08 10.22 -4.41
N ASP A 237 1.02 9.59 -4.07
CA ASP A 237 1.03 8.54 -3.05
C ASP A 237 0.57 9.10 -1.69
N ARG A 238 1.07 10.29 -1.33
CA ARG A 238 0.65 10.94 -0.09
C ARG A 238 -0.80 11.41 -0.14
N ALA A 239 -1.26 11.95 -1.27
CA ALA A 239 -2.66 12.35 -1.45
C ALA A 239 -3.61 11.15 -1.36
N ARG A 240 -3.28 10.05 -2.02
CA ARG A 240 -4.06 8.81 -1.98
C ARG A 240 -4.12 8.22 -0.57
N GLU A 241 -2.99 8.18 0.11
CA GLU A 241 -2.90 7.73 1.51
C GLU A 241 -3.84 8.55 2.40
N LEU A 242 -3.71 9.87 2.39
CA LEU A 242 -4.54 10.76 3.21
C LEU A 242 -6.03 10.66 2.85
N LEU A 243 -6.39 10.58 1.57
CA LEU A 243 -7.77 10.42 1.14
C LEU A 243 -8.39 9.08 1.58
N THR A 244 -7.58 8.04 1.77
CA THR A 244 -8.06 6.70 2.11
C THR A 244 -8.03 6.42 3.60
N CYS A 245 -7.02 6.93 4.32
CA CYS A 245 -6.72 6.54 5.70
C CYS A 245 -7.06 7.62 6.72
N SER A 246 -7.25 8.90 6.31
CA SER A 246 -7.67 9.94 7.25
C SER A 246 -9.19 10.04 7.32
N GLY A 247 -9.73 10.14 8.54
CA GLY A 247 -11.15 10.45 8.77
C GLY A 247 -11.53 11.92 8.47
N GLY A 248 -10.54 12.76 8.10
CA GLY A 248 -10.73 14.18 7.83
C GLY A 248 -11.44 14.49 6.51
N THR A 249 -11.80 15.74 6.30
CA THR A 249 -12.43 16.24 5.06
C THR A 249 -11.40 16.28 3.89
N VAL A 250 -11.86 16.52 2.68
CA VAL A 250 -10.97 16.73 1.52
C VAL A 250 -10.15 18.00 1.70
N GLU A 251 -10.73 18.98 2.36
CA GLU A 251 -10.09 20.24 2.75
C GLU A 251 -8.93 20.01 3.71
N ASP A 252 -9.12 19.15 4.72
CA ASP A 252 -8.05 18.78 5.66
C ASP A 252 -6.89 18.10 4.93
N VAL A 253 -7.21 17.22 4.00
CA VAL A 253 -6.20 16.56 3.15
C VAL A 253 -5.42 17.59 2.31
N ALA A 254 -6.09 18.58 1.73
CA ALA A 254 -5.42 19.65 0.98
C ALA A 254 -4.43 20.41 1.86
N VAL A 255 -4.83 20.75 3.08
CA VAL A 255 -3.97 21.43 4.06
C VAL A 255 -2.77 20.58 4.45
N LEU A 256 -2.97 19.28 4.75
CA LEU A 256 -1.90 18.35 5.08
C LEU A 256 -0.90 18.15 3.94
N LEU A 257 -1.35 18.24 2.69
CA LEU A 257 -0.49 18.22 1.50
C LEU A 257 0.27 19.53 1.29
N GLY A 258 -0.10 20.62 2.00
CA GLY A 258 0.53 21.92 1.92
C GLY A 258 -0.13 22.89 0.93
N HIS A 259 -1.34 22.61 0.46
CA HIS A 259 -2.11 23.55 -0.35
C HIS A 259 -2.68 24.68 0.51
N SER A 260 -2.63 25.90 -0.02
CA SER A 260 -3.29 27.07 0.57
C SER A 260 -4.75 27.22 0.14
N ASP A 261 -5.12 26.54 -0.95
CA ASP A 261 -6.47 26.53 -1.51
C ASP A 261 -6.83 25.11 -1.98
N VAL A 262 -7.98 24.65 -1.53
CA VAL A 262 -8.50 23.31 -1.83
C VAL A 262 -8.77 23.12 -3.34
N HIS A 263 -9.14 24.19 -4.07
CA HIS A 263 -9.39 24.10 -5.52
C HIS A 263 -8.12 23.71 -6.30
N TYR A 264 -6.94 24.19 -5.88
CA TYR A 264 -5.67 23.75 -6.48
C TYR A 264 -5.42 22.27 -6.24
N PHE A 265 -5.79 21.75 -5.06
CA PHE A 265 -5.72 20.31 -4.79
C PHE A 265 -6.63 19.52 -5.73
N TYR A 266 -7.90 19.93 -5.86
CA TYR A 266 -8.85 19.28 -6.78
C TYR A 266 -8.32 19.22 -8.21
N HIS A 267 -7.84 20.33 -8.73
CA HIS A 267 -7.28 20.39 -10.10
C HIS A 267 -6.02 19.55 -10.27
N ALA A 268 -5.07 19.62 -9.31
CA ALA A 268 -3.84 18.85 -9.38
C ALA A 268 -4.11 17.34 -9.31
N PHE A 269 -4.95 16.91 -8.38
CA PHE A 269 -5.28 15.50 -8.20
C PHE A 269 -6.03 14.94 -9.42
N ARG A 270 -7.05 15.65 -9.93
CA ARG A 270 -7.81 15.23 -11.11
C ARG A 270 -6.95 15.18 -12.36
N ARG A 271 -6.06 16.12 -12.54
CA ARG A 271 -5.11 16.11 -13.67
C ARG A 271 -4.20 14.88 -13.67
N LEU A 272 -3.79 14.41 -12.48
CA LEU A 272 -2.85 13.31 -12.33
C LEU A 272 -3.53 11.93 -12.27
N THR A 273 -4.80 11.86 -11.85
CA THR A 273 -5.53 10.59 -11.65
C THR A 273 -6.72 10.39 -12.56
N GLY A 274 -7.21 11.45 -13.20
CA GLY A 274 -8.48 11.46 -13.95
C GLY A 274 -9.73 11.60 -13.08
N LEU A 275 -9.62 11.44 -11.75
CA LEU A 275 -10.72 11.47 -10.77
C LEU A 275 -10.60 12.69 -9.86
N SER A 276 -11.72 13.21 -9.38
CA SER A 276 -11.70 14.15 -8.27
C SER A 276 -11.32 13.45 -6.96
N PRO A 277 -10.79 14.19 -5.95
CA PRO A 277 -10.50 13.62 -4.62
C PRO A 277 -11.72 12.95 -3.97
N GLY A 278 -12.91 13.55 -4.12
CA GLY A 278 -14.16 13.02 -3.60
C GLY A 278 -14.58 11.72 -4.29
N GLU A 279 -14.53 11.66 -5.64
CA GLU A 279 -14.78 10.43 -6.40
C GLU A 279 -13.79 9.32 -6.02
N TYR A 280 -12.51 9.67 -5.88
CA TYR A 280 -11.48 8.72 -5.46
C TYR A 280 -11.78 8.15 -4.07
N ARG A 281 -12.14 9.01 -3.10
CA ARG A 281 -12.52 8.61 -1.73
C ARG A 281 -13.78 7.74 -1.74
N ALA A 282 -14.84 8.15 -2.44
CA ALA A 282 -16.10 7.42 -2.52
C ALA A 282 -15.93 6.02 -3.13
N GLY A 283 -15.15 5.90 -4.20
CA GLY A 283 -14.81 4.60 -4.80
C GLY A 283 -13.98 3.70 -3.89
N ARG A 284 -13.44 4.21 -2.78
CA ARG A 284 -12.68 3.47 -1.77
C ARG A 284 -13.47 3.15 -0.52
N MET A 285 -14.48 3.96 -0.14
CA MET A 285 -15.30 3.75 1.04
C MET A 285 -16.24 2.55 0.93
N ASN A 286 -16.46 1.99 -0.26
CA ASN A 286 -17.25 0.77 -0.48
C ASN A 286 -16.59 -0.52 0.05
N PHE A 287 -15.63 -0.39 0.94
CA PHE A 287 -14.89 -1.48 1.59
C PHE A 287 -15.60 -1.99 2.87
N GLY A 288 -16.89 -2.09 2.94
CA GLY A 288 -17.52 -2.72 4.11
C GLY A 288 -18.97 -2.38 4.39
N THR A 289 -19.60 -1.55 3.60
CA THR A 289 -21.04 -1.33 3.71
C THR A 289 -21.78 -2.22 2.72
N LYS A 290 -22.77 -2.97 3.23
CA LYS A 290 -23.82 -3.61 2.44
C LYS A 290 -24.47 -2.53 1.59
N THR A 291 -24.19 -2.50 0.33
CA THR A 291 -24.93 -1.96 -0.80
C THR A 291 -23.95 -1.51 -1.86
N ASP A 292 -23.82 -2.32 -2.89
CA ASP A 292 -24.07 -1.92 -4.27
C ASP A 292 -23.81 -3.14 -5.14
N GLU A 293 -24.90 -3.62 -5.71
CA GLU A 293 -24.92 -4.58 -6.79
C GLU A 293 -24.00 -4.09 -7.91
N CYS A 294 -22.96 -4.84 -8.18
CA CYS A 294 -22.15 -4.65 -9.38
C CYS A 294 -23.09 -4.81 -10.58
N PRO A 295 -23.18 -3.84 -11.50
CA PRO A 295 -23.96 -4.04 -12.71
C PRO A 295 -23.46 -5.32 -13.39
N GLU A 296 -24.40 -6.16 -13.77
CA GLU A 296 -24.22 -7.46 -14.42
C GLU A 296 -23.06 -7.41 -15.42
N ILE A 297 -22.03 -8.22 -15.14
CA ILE A 297 -21.06 -8.57 -16.17
C ILE A 297 -21.86 -9.40 -17.17
N ALA A 298 -22.18 -8.79 -18.31
CA ALA A 298 -22.73 -9.47 -19.43
C ALA A 298 -21.88 -10.72 -19.73
N ARG A 299 -22.51 -11.88 -19.67
CA ARG A 299 -21.93 -13.16 -20.08
C ARG A 299 -21.38 -13.00 -21.50
N ILE A 300 -20.08 -13.14 -21.63
CA ILE A 300 -19.42 -13.51 -22.89
C ILE A 300 -19.00 -14.97 -22.77
#